data_7166261eaa3d025313a2e1c90bb08334
#
_entry.id   7166261eaa3d025313a2e1c90bb08334
#
_cell.length_a   1.000
_cell.length_b   1.000
_cell.length_c   1.000
_cell.angle_alpha   90.00
_cell.angle_beta   90.00
_cell.angle_gamma   90.00
#
_symmetry.space_group_name_H-M   'P 1'
#
loop_
_entity.id
_entity.type
_entity.pdbx_description
1 polymer ?
#
loop_
_entity_poly.entity_id
_entity_poly.type
_entity_poly.pdbx_seq_one_letter_code
_entity_poly.pdbx_strand_id
1 'polypeptide(L)'
;LTKNRCYEQKGYFCFMKFFKIVFNFYINASIHVGLAVYAFVRITEQYFGLSYNDNLDYFIFFGTITGYNFVKYAGVAKLHHRSLTNNLKIIQVFSLLCFLAMCYYGYQTPITTLLFTVPFILLTFLYAVPFLSGFDKNLRQISYLKIIVVAFVWAGYTVIIPLVDAGKEISLSVITLMLQRFLIVVVLVLPFDIRDIKYDAISLQTIPMKIGIEKTKKLGLTLLVFSLVLEYLFSSSAMLKTPFMIFFFLLIMFLMRAKKEQSKYYSSFWVESLPIFWWLLLLGFHNF
;
A
#
# COMPACT_ATOMS: atom_id res chain seq x y z
N LEU A 1 4.55 16.10 -48.26
CA LEU A 1 3.83 16.40 -47.01
C LEU A 1 3.25 15.12 -46.33
N THR A 2 2.93 14.07 -47.06
CA THR A 2 2.33 12.83 -46.53
C THR A 2 3.33 11.89 -45.85
N LYS A 3 4.59 11.85 -46.28
CA LYS A 3 5.64 10.99 -45.74
C LYS A 3 6.08 11.42 -44.33
N ASN A 4 6.18 12.71 -44.06
CA ASN A 4 6.57 13.22 -42.73
C ASN A 4 5.49 12.98 -41.68
N ARG A 5 4.19 13.09 -41.99
CA ARG A 5 3.11 12.73 -41.04
C ARG A 5 3.12 11.26 -40.66
N CYS A 6 3.49 10.37 -41.57
CA CYS A 6 3.57 8.92 -41.28
C CYS A 6 4.74 8.57 -40.34
N TYR A 7 5.87 9.30 -40.44
CA TYR A 7 7.01 9.12 -39.49
C TYR A 7 6.70 9.71 -38.12
N GLU A 8 6.06 10.87 -38.03
CA GLU A 8 5.60 11.46 -36.77
C GLU A 8 4.57 10.54 -36.07
N GLN A 9 3.58 10.03 -36.77
CA GLN A 9 2.60 9.08 -36.18
C GLN A 9 3.27 7.79 -35.67
N LYS A 10 4.26 7.23 -36.37
CA LYS A 10 5.02 6.06 -35.90
C LYS A 10 5.85 6.39 -34.66
N GLY A 11 6.46 7.56 -34.60
CA GLY A 11 7.21 8.05 -33.44
C GLY A 11 6.31 8.20 -32.21
N TYR A 12 5.16 8.85 -32.34
CA TYR A 12 4.16 8.98 -31.27
C TYR A 12 3.65 7.62 -30.78
N PHE A 13 3.40 6.69 -31.69
CA PHE A 13 2.90 5.36 -31.35
C PHE A 13 3.96 4.53 -30.61
N CYS A 14 5.23 4.65 -30.99
CA CYS A 14 6.36 4.00 -30.32
C CYS A 14 6.58 4.59 -28.91
N PHE A 15 6.53 5.91 -28.78
CA PHE A 15 6.65 6.64 -27.52
C PHE A 15 5.51 6.28 -26.53
N MET A 16 4.26 6.29 -26.98
CA MET A 16 3.10 5.88 -26.19
C MET A 16 3.21 4.43 -25.71
N LYS A 17 3.71 3.53 -26.56
CA LYS A 17 3.93 2.12 -26.21
C LYS A 17 5.01 1.98 -25.16
N PHE A 18 6.10 2.72 -25.26
CA PHE A 18 7.18 2.74 -24.27
C PHE A 18 6.67 3.24 -22.91
N PHE A 19 5.98 4.38 -22.85
CA PHE A 19 5.39 4.89 -21.62
C PHE A 19 4.43 3.88 -20.95
N LYS A 20 3.60 3.21 -21.73
CA LYS A 20 2.70 2.18 -21.24
C LYS A 20 3.46 0.99 -20.64
N ILE A 21 4.58 0.59 -21.21
CA ILE A 21 5.44 -0.49 -20.69
C ILE A 21 6.05 -0.06 -19.35
N VAL A 22 6.66 1.12 -19.29
CA VAL A 22 7.28 1.66 -18.08
C VAL A 22 6.24 1.84 -16.96
N PHE A 23 5.08 2.41 -17.28
CA PHE A 23 4.01 2.60 -16.31
C PHE A 23 3.44 1.26 -15.80
N ASN A 24 3.26 0.28 -16.69
CA ASN A 24 2.86 -1.07 -16.26
C ASN A 24 3.92 -1.72 -15.37
N PHE A 25 5.21 -1.53 -15.67
CA PHE A 25 6.29 -2.02 -14.82
C PHE A 25 6.23 -1.35 -13.44
N TYR A 26 6.12 -0.03 -13.37
CA TYR A 26 6.00 0.74 -12.14
C TYR A 26 4.89 0.21 -11.21
N ILE A 27 3.71 -0.08 -11.76
CA ILE A 27 2.59 -0.64 -10.98
C ILE A 27 2.81 -2.13 -10.64
N ASN A 28 3.23 -2.94 -11.62
CA ASN A 28 3.33 -4.39 -11.43
C ASN A 28 4.50 -4.79 -10.53
N ALA A 29 5.61 -4.04 -10.56
CA ALA A 29 6.77 -4.22 -9.69
C ALA A 29 6.57 -3.63 -8.28
N SER A 30 5.35 -3.20 -7.94
CA SER A 30 4.96 -2.70 -6.60
C SER A 30 5.70 -1.43 -6.15
N ILE A 31 6.27 -0.65 -7.10
CA ILE A 31 6.94 0.61 -6.77
C ILE A 31 5.92 1.63 -6.23
N HIS A 32 4.74 1.68 -6.85
CA HIS A 32 3.69 2.61 -6.46
C HIS A 32 3.17 2.38 -5.03
N VAL A 33 2.90 1.13 -4.66
CA VAL A 33 2.51 0.78 -3.28
C VAL A 33 3.64 1.06 -2.28
N GLY A 34 4.90 0.82 -2.68
CA GLY A 34 6.06 1.22 -1.87
C GLY A 34 6.08 2.71 -1.57
N LEU A 35 5.82 3.56 -2.58
CA LEU A 35 5.70 5.02 -2.41
C LEU A 35 4.51 5.42 -1.53
N ALA A 36 3.38 4.71 -1.61
CA ALA A 36 2.23 4.97 -0.74
C ALA A 36 2.56 4.68 0.74
N VAL A 37 3.25 3.57 1.02
CA VAL A 37 3.73 3.24 2.38
C VAL A 37 4.78 4.24 2.85
N TYR A 38 5.76 4.58 2.01
CA TYR A 38 6.74 5.62 2.28
C TYR A 38 6.06 6.96 2.65
N ALA A 39 5.08 7.39 1.86
CA ALA A 39 4.32 8.61 2.15
C ALA A 39 3.64 8.55 3.52
N PHE A 40 3.10 7.40 3.93
CA PHE A 40 2.52 7.24 5.26
C PHE A 40 3.56 7.31 6.39
N VAL A 41 4.79 6.84 6.18
CA VAL A 41 5.89 7.04 7.14
C VAL A 41 6.16 8.54 7.29
N ARG A 42 6.35 9.25 6.18
CA ARG A 42 6.61 10.70 6.15
C ARG A 42 5.50 11.53 6.81
N ILE A 43 4.23 11.11 6.63
CA ILE A 43 3.08 11.72 7.33
C ILE A 43 3.23 11.54 8.84
N THR A 44 3.59 10.34 9.32
CA THR A 44 3.76 10.06 10.74
C THR A 44 4.89 10.92 11.33
N GLU A 45 6.02 11.03 10.63
CA GLU A 45 7.12 11.89 11.05
C GLU A 45 6.70 13.35 11.20
N GLN A 46 5.91 13.88 10.25
CA GLN A 46 5.38 15.25 10.35
C GLN A 46 4.39 15.42 11.51
N TYR A 47 3.52 14.43 11.74
CA TYR A 47 2.55 14.48 12.85
C TYR A 47 3.21 14.53 14.22
N PHE A 48 4.36 13.87 14.38
CA PHE A 48 5.10 13.83 15.66
C PHE A 48 6.33 14.74 15.68
N GLY A 49 6.59 15.51 14.62
CA GLY A 49 7.77 16.37 14.51
C GLY A 49 9.08 15.59 14.63
N LEU A 50 9.13 14.38 14.04
CA LEU A 50 10.34 13.56 14.07
C LEU A 50 11.36 14.09 13.04
N SER A 51 12.65 13.92 13.35
CA SER A 51 13.72 14.07 12.36
C SER A 51 13.65 12.92 11.34
N TYR A 52 13.88 13.25 10.08
CA TYR A 52 13.89 12.25 9.01
C TYR A 52 15.05 11.29 9.17
N ASN A 53 14.77 10.00 9.06
CA ASN A 53 15.79 8.95 8.99
C ASN A 53 15.71 8.24 7.64
N ASP A 54 16.54 8.70 6.69
CA ASP A 54 16.56 8.15 5.34
C ASP A 54 16.85 6.63 5.31
N ASN A 55 17.62 6.11 6.26
CA ASN A 55 17.90 4.68 6.33
C ASN A 55 16.65 3.87 6.65
N LEU A 56 15.88 4.31 7.64
CA LEU A 56 14.61 3.66 7.99
C LEU A 56 13.59 3.79 6.86
N ASP A 57 13.47 4.97 6.29
CA ASP A 57 12.52 5.27 5.23
C ASP A 57 12.75 4.39 4.00
N TYR A 58 14.01 4.27 3.55
CA TYR A 58 14.36 3.40 2.43
C TYR A 58 14.29 1.91 2.80
N PHE A 59 14.61 1.54 4.05
CA PHE A 59 14.38 0.17 4.52
C PHE A 59 12.90 -0.23 4.38
N ILE A 60 11.97 0.63 4.83
CA ILE A 60 10.53 0.38 4.73
C ILE A 60 10.08 0.40 3.26
N PHE A 61 10.56 1.34 2.45
CA PHE A 61 10.22 1.44 1.03
C PHE A 61 10.62 0.18 0.26
N PHE A 62 11.88 -0.21 0.32
CA PHE A 62 12.38 -1.41 -0.38
C PHE A 62 11.82 -2.70 0.21
N GLY A 63 11.61 -2.73 1.54
CA GLY A 63 10.93 -3.84 2.22
C GLY A 63 9.49 -4.02 1.74
N THR A 64 8.76 -2.93 1.53
CA THR A 64 7.41 -2.97 0.99
C THR A 64 7.39 -3.53 -0.44
N ILE A 65 8.27 -3.05 -1.33
CA ILE A 65 8.36 -3.57 -2.70
C ILE A 65 8.66 -5.07 -2.68
N THR A 66 9.66 -5.48 -1.87
CA THR A 66 10.07 -6.88 -1.74
C THR A 66 8.92 -7.76 -1.23
N GLY A 67 8.26 -7.35 -0.14
CA GLY A 67 7.15 -8.08 0.46
C GLY A 67 5.95 -8.20 -0.47
N TYR A 68 5.57 -7.11 -1.14
CA TYR A 68 4.46 -7.13 -2.10
C TYR A 68 4.74 -8.00 -3.33
N ASN A 69 5.94 -7.91 -3.90
CA ASN A 69 6.33 -8.77 -5.01
C ASN A 69 6.42 -10.24 -4.59
N PHE A 70 6.92 -10.53 -3.39
CA PHE A 70 6.89 -11.87 -2.82
C PHE A 70 5.46 -12.41 -2.72
N VAL A 71 4.55 -11.65 -2.10
CA VAL A 71 3.12 -12.05 -1.96
C VAL A 71 2.43 -12.23 -3.30
N LYS A 72 2.71 -11.35 -4.28
CA LYS A 72 2.10 -11.43 -5.63
C LYS A 72 2.57 -12.67 -6.40
N TYR A 73 3.85 -13.00 -6.31
CA TYR A 73 4.48 -13.94 -7.23
C TYR A 73 4.87 -15.28 -6.59
N ALA A 74 4.85 -15.42 -5.26
CA ALA A 74 5.11 -16.68 -4.56
C ALA A 74 4.18 -17.81 -5.00
N GLY A 75 2.90 -17.50 -5.25
CA GLY A 75 1.92 -18.47 -5.77
C GLY A 75 2.16 -18.89 -7.23
N VAL A 76 2.72 -17.99 -8.06
CA VAL A 76 3.02 -18.26 -9.47
C VAL A 76 4.23 -19.19 -9.60
N ALA A 77 5.16 -19.12 -8.64
CA ALA A 77 6.31 -20.00 -8.59
C ALA A 77 5.95 -21.49 -8.42
N LYS A 78 4.79 -21.81 -7.85
CA LYS A 78 4.27 -23.19 -7.76
C LYS A 78 3.69 -23.74 -9.07
N LEU A 79 3.40 -22.91 -10.07
CA LEU A 79 2.87 -23.30 -11.38
C LEU A 79 3.98 -23.63 -12.40
N HIS A 80 5.03 -24.25 -12.01
CA HIS A 80 6.38 -24.33 -12.48
C HIS A 80 6.70 -25.00 -13.79
N HIS A 81 5.78 -25.32 -14.66
CA HIS A 81 6.13 -25.89 -15.97
C HIS A 81 5.89 -24.96 -17.16
N ARG A 82 5.51 -23.70 -16.92
CA ARG A 82 5.42 -22.70 -17.98
C ARG A 82 6.59 -21.72 -17.89
N SER A 83 7.32 -21.54 -19.01
CA SER A 83 8.37 -20.54 -19.14
C SER A 83 7.88 -19.17 -18.63
N LEU A 84 8.59 -18.62 -17.65
CA LEU A 84 8.32 -17.28 -17.13
C LEU A 84 8.39 -16.27 -18.27
N THR A 85 7.37 -15.45 -18.43
CA THR A 85 7.39 -14.35 -19.40
C THR A 85 8.56 -13.40 -19.10
N ASN A 86 9.16 -12.80 -20.12
CA ASN A 86 10.30 -11.87 -19.93
C ASN A 86 9.97 -10.75 -18.94
N ASN A 87 8.73 -10.25 -18.92
CA ASN A 87 8.28 -9.24 -17.97
C ASN A 87 8.37 -9.72 -16.51
N LEU A 88 8.05 -10.98 -16.25
CA LEU A 88 8.10 -11.54 -14.91
C LEU A 88 9.55 -11.73 -14.43
N LYS A 89 10.48 -12.11 -15.34
CA LYS A 89 11.91 -12.20 -15.04
C LYS A 89 12.50 -10.83 -14.65
N ILE A 90 12.12 -9.77 -15.37
CA ILE A 90 12.55 -8.39 -15.05
C ILE A 90 12.07 -7.98 -13.67
N ILE A 91 10.80 -8.27 -13.32
CA ILE A 91 10.25 -7.98 -11.99
C ILE A 91 10.99 -8.78 -10.91
N GLN A 92 11.36 -10.04 -11.16
CA GLN A 92 12.11 -10.85 -10.20
C GLN A 92 13.50 -10.28 -9.94
N VAL A 93 14.25 -9.92 -11.00
CA VAL A 93 15.56 -9.27 -10.86
C VAL A 93 15.44 -7.95 -10.11
N PHE A 94 14.46 -7.12 -10.45
CA PHE A 94 14.18 -5.88 -9.75
C PHE A 94 13.86 -6.12 -8.27
N SER A 95 13.05 -7.13 -7.96
CA SER A 95 12.70 -7.50 -6.57
C SER A 95 13.94 -7.97 -5.78
N LEU A 96 14.86 -8.68 -6.43
CA LEU A 96 16.14 -9.07 -5.81
C LEU A 96 16.99 -7.83 -5.49
N LEU A 97 17.08 -6.86 -6.41
CA LEU A 97 17.78 -5.60 -6.15
C LEU A 97 17.15 -4.81 -5.00
N CYS A 98 15.82 -4.75 -4.94
CA CYS A 98 15.10 -4.13 -3.82
C CYS A 98 15.38 -4.88 -2.50
N PHE A 99 15.41 -6.20 -2.51
CA PHE A 99 15.78 -6.99 -1.33
C PHE A 99 17.19 -6.68 -0.84
N LEU A 100 18.18 -6.61 -1.74
CA LEU A 100 19.55 -6.24 -1.39
C LEU A 100 19.64 -4.82 -0.84
N ALA A 101 18.89 -3.87 -1.42
CA ALA A 101 18.79 -2.50 -0.91
C ALA A 101 18.13 -2.47 0.49
N MET A 102 17.06 -3.25 0.69
CA MET A 102 16.43 -3.41 2.02
C MET A 102 17.44 -3.95 3.05
N CYS A 103 18.24 -4.95 2.71
CA CYS A 103 19.27 -5.48 3.60
C CYS A 103 20.35 -4.45 3.92
N TYR A 104 20.78 -3.65 2.92
CA TYR A 104 21.76 -2.58 3.11
C TYR A 104 21.27 -1.50 4.08
N TYR A 105 20.06 -0.96 3.88
CA TYR A 105 19.48 0.03 4.78
C TYR A 105 19.10 -0.56 6.14
N GLY A 106 18.66 -1.81 6.17
CA GLY A 106 18.41 -2.54 7.42
C GLY A 106 19.68 -2.71 8.27
N TYR A 107 20.84 -2.95 7.65
CA TYR A 107 22.12 -3.01 8.37
C TYR A 107 22.47 -1.66 9.05
N GLN A 108 22.01 -0.53 8.50
CA GLN A 108 22.23 0.79 9.06
C GLN A 108 21.15 1.20 10.08
N THR A 109 20.08 0.44 10.20
CA THR A 109 18.98 0.69 11.15
C THR A 109 19.31 0.06 12.50
N PRO A 110 19.01 0.73 13.64
CA PRO A 110 19.26 0.18 14.97
C PRO A 110 18.62 -1.20 15.17
N ILE A 111 19.32 -2.11 15.83
CA ILE A 111 18.84 -3.47 16.06
C ILE A 111 17.53 -3.49 16.86
N THR A 112 17.35 -2.54 17.76
CA THR A 112 16.09 -2.37 18.51
C THR A 112 14.92 -2.11 17.57
N THR A 113 15.08 -1.20 16.62
CA THR A 113 14.06 -0.91 15.59
C THR A 113 13.77 -2.14 14.74
N LEU A 114 14.82 -2.86 14.29
CA LEU A 114 14.65 -4.10 13.52
C LEU A 114 13.89 -5.17 14.27
N LEU A 115 14.13 -5.35 15.59
CA LEU A 115 13.39 -6.30 16.40
C LEU A 115 11.88 -6.00 16.44
N PHE A 116 11.51 -4.73 16.47
CA PHE A 116 10.10 -4.31 16.39
C PHE A 116 9.47 -4.58 15.02
N THR A 117 10.25 -4.75 13.94
CA THR A 117 9.71 -5.13 12.63
C THR A 117 9.38 -6.62 12.52
N VAL A 118 10.02 -7.49 13.35
CA VAL A 118 9.90 -8.95 13.25
C VAL A 118 8.44 -9.45 13.30
N PRO A 119 7.55 -8.97 14.19
CA PRO A 119 6.15 -9.41 14.22
C PRO A 119 5.43 -9.14 12.90
N PHE A 120 5.69 -7.99 12.25
CA PHE A 120 5.05 -7.61 11.00
C PHE A 120 5.62 -8.41 9.82
N ILE A 121 6.93 -8.70 9.81
CA ILE A 121 7.56 -9.58 8.82
C ILE A 121 6.96 -10.99 8.93
N LEU A 122 6.89 -11.53 10.14
CA LEU A 122 6.31 -12.84 10.39
C LEU A 122 4.85 -12.92 9.95
N LEU A 123 4.06 -11.89 10.27
CA LEU A 123 2.66 -11.81 9.84
C LEU A 123 2.53 -11.76 8.32
N THR A 124 3.41 -11.01 7.64
CA THR A 124 3.46 -10.94 6.17
C THR A 124 3.86 -12.30 5.57
N PHE A 125 4.80 -13.00 6.18
CA PHE A 125 5.22 -14.34 5.76
C PHE A 125 4.08 -15.36 5.92
N LEU A 126 3.43 -15.40 7.08
CA LEU A 126 2.26 -16.26 7.33
C LEU A 126 1.08 -15.95 6.39
N TYR A 127 0.96 -14.68 5.98
CA TYR A 127 -0.03 -14.27 5.00
C TYR A 127 0.22 -14.86 3.61
N ALA A 128 1.49 -14.97 3.19
CA ALA A 128 1.87 -15.42 1.85
C ALA A 128 2.01 -16.94 1.73
N VAL A 129 2.48 -17.62 2.79
CA VAL A 129 2.86 -19.03 2.77
C VAL A 129 1.84 -19.87 3.57
N PRO A 130 1.40 -21.05 3.08
CA PRO A 130 0.61 -21.99 3.86
C PRO A 130 1.43 -22.49 5.05
N PHE A 131 0.99 -22.17 6.26
CA PHE A 131 1.72 -22.47 7.48
C PHE A 131 1.15 -23.68 8.25
N LEU A 132 -0.14 -23.93 8.11
CA LEU A 132 -0.80 -25.02 8.87
C LEU A 132 -0.67 -26.34 8.11
N SER A 133 0.09 -27.28 8.65
CA SER A 133 0.13 -28.65 8.14
C SER A 133 -1.28 -29.26 8.25
N GLY A 134 -1.83 -29.68 7.11
CA GLY A 134 -3.22 -30.16 6.99
C GLY A 134 -4.22 -29.09 6.51
N PHE A 135 -3.85 -27.83 6.42
CA PHE A 135 -4.63 -26.79 5.74
C PHE A 135 -3.84 -26.31 4.52
N ASP A 136 -4.37 -26.58 3.33
CA ASP A 136 -3.82 -26.03 2.07
C ASP A 136 -4.04 -24.50 1.93
N LYS A 137 -4.48 -23.85 3.01
CA LYS A 137 -4.87 -22.43 3.02
C LYS A 137 -3.86 -21.58 3.78
N ASN A 138 -3.42 -20.49 3.15
CA ASN A 138 -2.68 -19.41 3.82
C ASN A 138 -3.66 -18.36 4.41
N LEU A 139 -3.17 -17.44 5.25
CA LEU A 139 -4.01 -16.38 5.85
C LEU A 139 -4.73 -15.53 4.82
N ARG A 140 -4.13 -15.36 3.62
CA ARG A 140 -4.75 -14.64 2.49
C ARG A 140 -6.07 -15.26 2.03
N GLN A 141 -6.25 -16.57 2.22
CA GLN A 141 -7.43 -17.31 1.79
C GLN A 141 -8.52 -17.37 2.87
N ILE A 142 -8.23 -16.82 4.07
CA ILE A 142 -9.21 -16.74 5.15
C ILE A 142 -10.00 -15.44 4.98
N SER A 143 -11.32 -15.57 4.93
CA SER A 143 -12.27 -14.46 4.85
C SER A 143 -11.95 -13.36 5.87
N TYR A 144 -12.04 -12.09 5.45
CA TYR A 144 -11.74 -10.87 6.22
C TYR A 144 -10.29 -10.72 6.71
N LEU A 145 -9.57 -11.81 6.98
CA LEU A 145 -8.23 -11.75 7.55
C LEU A 145 -7.24 -11.07 6.58
N LYS A 146 -7.46 -11.24 5.26
CA LYS A 146 -6.69 -10.56 4.20
C LYS A 146 -6.60 -9.06 4.44
N ILE A 147 -7.72 -8.37 4.66
CA ILE A 147 -7.75 -6.91 4.85
C ILE A 147 -7.15 -6.52 6.19
N ILE A 148 -7.51 -7.26 7.26
CA ILE A 148 -7.05 -6.98 8.62
C ILE A 148 -5.53 -7.09 8.70
N VAL A 149 -4.95 -8.16 8.15
CA VAL A 149 -3.48 -8.36 8.16
C VAL A 149 -2.77 -7.26 7.39
N VAL A 150 -3.22 -6.93 6.17
CA VAL A 150 -2.61 -5.87 5.38
C VAL A 150 -2.70 -4.54 6.11
N ALA A 151 -3.87 -4.18 6.65
CA ALA A 151 -4.06 -2.91 7.35
C ALA A 151 -3.24 -2.83 8.65
N PHE A 152 -3.12 -3.92 9.39
CA PHE A 152 -2.33 -3.98 10.61
C PHE A 152 -0.84 -3.85 10.32
N VAL A 153 -0.32 -4.56 9.31
CA VAL A 153 1.09 -4.47 8.89
C VAL A 153 1.41 -3.04 8.41
N TRP A 154 0.57 -2.43 7.59
CA TRP A 154 0.78 -1.05 7.15
C TRP A 154 0.76 -0.07 8.33
N ALA A 155 -0.22 -0.18 9.23
CA ALA A 155 -0.30 0.69 10.41
C ALA A 155 0.94 0.53 11.31
N GLY A 156 1.41 -0.70 11.53
CA GLY A 156 2.62 -0.98 12.29
C GLY A 156 3.86 -0.35 11.68
N TYR A 157 4.13 -0.65 10.40
CA TYR A 157 5.31 -0.11 9.70
C TYR A 157 5.29 1.40 9.57
N THR A 158 4.11 2.01 9.37
CA THR A 158 4.02 3.44 9.09
C THR A 158 3.81 4.32 10.34
N VAL A 159 3.48 3.72 11.50
CA VAL A 159 3.28 4.47 12.75
C VAL A 159 4.24 4.01 13.84
N ILE A 160 4.23 2.71 14.17
CA ILE A 160 5.02 2.22 15.32
C ILE A 160 6.51 2.28 15.03
N ILE A 161 6.94 1.78 13.87
CA ILE A 161 8.37 1.64 13.57
C ILE A 161 9.09 3.01 13.54
N PRO A 162 8.59 4.08 12.88
CA PRO A 162 9.25 5.39 12.92
C PRO A 162 9.35 5.98 14.33
N LEU A 163 8.36 5.75 15.18
CA LEU A 163 8.38 6.25 16.56
C LEU A 163 9.35 5.49 17.44
N VAL A 164 9.43 4.16 17.30
CA VAL A 164 10.43 3.35 18.00
C VAL A 164 11.85 3.75 17.58
N ASP A 165 12.07 3.97 16.28
CA ASP A 165 13.36 4.41 15.74
C ASP A 165 13.78 5.77 16.30
N ALA A 166 12.83 6.68 16.45
CA ALA A 166 13.06 7.99 17.08
C ALA A 166 13.14 7.94 18.62
N GLY A 167 13.11 6.77 19.25
CA GLY A 167 13.16 6.59 20.70
C GLY A 167 11.95 7.16 21.44
N LYS A 168 10.80 7.30 20.76
CA LYS A 168 9.57 7.80 21.38
C LYS A 168 8.79 6.66 22.05
N GLU A 169 8.21 6.96 23.21
CA GLU A 169 7.34 6.05 23.93
C GLU A 169 6.01 5.84 23.19
N ILE A 170 5.43 4.64 23.33
CA ILE A 170 4.12 4.31 22.76
C ILE A 170 3.04 4.94 23.66
N SER A 171 2.73 6.19 23.39
CA SER A 171 1.69 6.97 24.08
C SER A 171 0.29 6.67 23.53
N LEU A 172 -0.73 7.18 24.23
CA LEU A 172 -2.12 7.11 23.74
C LEU A 172 -2.28 7.76 22.35
N SER A 173 -1.56 8.84 22.08
CA SER A 173 -1.55 9.50 20.77
C SER A 173 -1.04 8.59 19.65
N VAL A 174 0.00 7.81 19.94
CA VAL A 174 0.55 6.81 18.97
C VAL A 174 -0.48 5.72 18.68
N ILE A 175 -1.13 5.19 19.72
CA ILE A 175 -2.17 4.18 19.56
C ILE A 175 -3.36 4.73 18.76
N THR A 176 -3.75 5.97 19.02
CA THR A 176 -4.84 6.65 18.29
C THR A 176 -4.49 6.81 16.81
N LEU A 177 -3.27 7.27 16.49
CA LEU A 177 -2.82 7.39 15.09
C LEU A 177 -2.70 6.02 14.42
N MET A 178 -2.21 5.00 15.13
CA MET A 178 -2.14 3.63 14.60
C MET A 178 -3.54 3.08 14.27
N LEU A 179 -4.52 3.30 15.14
CA LEU A 179 -5.89 2.89 14.90
C LEU A 179 -6.49 3.65 13.71
N GLN A 180 -6.29 4.96 13.64
CA GLN A 180 -6.71 5.78 12.50
C GLN A 180 -6.09 5.27 11.18
N ARG A 181 -4.79 5.01 11.18
CA ARG A 181 -4.08 4.47 10.00
C ARG A 181 -4.60 3.12 9.58
N PHE A 182 -4.86 2.24 10.55
CA PHE A 182 -5.50 0.94 10.30
C PHE A 182 -6.85 1.10 9.60
N LEU A 183 -7.75 1.96 10.12
CA LEU A 183 -9.06 2.21 9.51
C LEU A 183 -8.94 2.76 8.08
N ILE A 184 -8.05 3.73 7.87
CA ILE A 184 -7.79 4.31 6.54
C ILE A 184 -7.31 3.22 5.56
N VAL A 185 -6.38 2.37 5.96
CA VAL A 185 -5.85 1.31 5.07
C VAL A 185 -6.92 0.27 4.77
N VAL A 186 -7.75 -0.11 5.75
CA VAL A 186 -8.93 -0.97 5.48
C VAL A 186 -9.76 -0.36 4.35
N VAL A 187 -10.08 0.93 4.42
CA VAL A 187 -10.90 1.59 3.40
C VAL A 187 -10.18 1.69 2.06
N LEU A 188 -8.86 1.95 2.04
CA LEU A 188 -8.06 1.96 0.80
C LEU A 188 -8.06 0.61 0.08
N VAL A 189 -8.18 -0.51 0.81
CA VAL A 189 -8.23 -1.85 0.22
C VAL A 189 -9.61 -2.20 -0.34
N LEU A 190 -10.71 -1.64 0.19
CA LEU A 190 -12.08 -1.99 -0.25
C LEU A 190 -12.31 -1.84 -1.77
N PRO A 191 -11.84 -0.79 -2.48
CA PRO A 191 -11.96 -0.68 -3.94
C PRO A 191 -11.28 -1.81 -4.70
N PHE A 192 -10.20 -2.39 -4.16
CA PHE A 192 -9.54 -3.56 -4.74
C PHE A 192 -10.41 -4.80 -4.57
N ASP A 193 -10.92 -5.04 -3.38
CA ASP A 193 -11.80 -6.19 -3.13
C ASP A 193 -13.10 -6.11 -3.93
N ILE A 194 -13.65 -4.91 -4.14
CA ILE A 194 -14.82 -4.71 -5.02
C ILE A 194 -14.47 -5.07 -6.48
N ARG A 195 -13.30 -4.68 -6.98
CA ARG A 195 -12.80 -5.05 -8.32
C ARG A 195 -12.63 -6.56 -8.46
N ASP A 196 -12.05 -7.16 -7.43
CA ASP A 196 -11.56 -8.53 -7.47
C ASP A 196 -12.68 -9.58 -7.26
N ILE A 197 -13.93 -9.16 -6.92
CA ILE A 197 -15.12 -10.06 -6.81
C ILE A 197 -15.23 -11.04 -7.99
N LYS A 198 -14.87 -10.62 -9.21
CA LYS A 198 -14.99 -11.46 -10.41
C LYS A 198 -13.84 -12.46 -10.61
N TYR A 199 -12.73 -12.26 -9.89
CA TYR A 199 -11.53 -13.08 -10.00
C TYR A 199 -11.30 -13.95 -8.76
N ASP A 200 -11.81 -13.50 -7.61
CA ASP A 200 -11.64 -14.18 -6.34
C ASP A 200 -12.49 -15.46 -6.33
N ALA A 201 -11.90 -16.55 -5.86
CA ALA A 201 -12.62 -17.79 -5.66
C ALA A 201 -13.78 -17.59 -4.65
N ILE A 202 -14.92 -18.25 -4.89
CA ILE A 202 -16.10 -18.18 -4.00
C ILE A 202 -15.73 -18.54 -2.55
N SER A 203 -14.72 -19.38 -2.37
CA SER A 203 -14.20 -19.78 -1.06
C SER A 203 -13.51 -18.65 -0.28
N LEU A 204 -13.05 -17.58 -0.94
CA LEU A 204 -12.38 -16.45 -0.29
C LEU A 204 -13.32 -15.58 0.56
N GLN A 205 -14.61 -15.51 0.20
CA GLN A 205 -15.66 -14.80 0.93
C GLN A 205 -15.21 -13.40 1.40
N THR A 206 -14.68 -12.57 0.50
CA THR A 206 -14.29 -11.18 0.82
C THR A 206 -15.48 -10.36 1.32
N ILE A 207 -15.23 -9.20 1.97
CA ILE A 207 -16.30 -8.35 2.48
C ILE A 207 -17.37 -8.07 1.44
N PRO A 208 -17.02 -7.57 0.21
CA PRO A 208 -18.05 -7.27 -0.78
C PRO A 208 -18.75 -8.52 -1.34
N MET A 209 -18.13 -9.71 -1.27
CA MET A 209 -18.80 -10.97 -1.62
C MET A 209 -19.86 -11.37 -0.59
N LYS A 210 -19.62 -11.11 0.70
CA LYS A 210 -20.56 -11.50 1.78
C LYS A 210 -21.71 -10.52 1.96
N ILE A 211 -21.40 -9.23 2.01
CA ILE A 211 -22.42 -8.22 2.35
C ILE A 211 -22.90 -7.39 1.15
N GLY A 212 -22.29 -7.60 -0.03
CA GLY A 212 -22.59 -6.84 -1.23
C GLY A 212 -21.85 -5.50 -1.31
N ILE A 213 -21.75 -4.95 -2.53
CA ILE A 213 -20.95 -3.75 -2.82
C ILE A 213 -21.46 -2.52 -2.04
N GLU A 214 -22.78 -2.30 -2.05
CA GLU A 214 -23.37 -1.10 -1.42
C GLU A 214 -23.19 -1.11 0.12
N LYS A 215 -23.36 -2.26 0.77
CA LYS A 215 -23.10 -2.37 2.22
C LYS A 215 -21.61 -2.24 2.52
N THR A 216 -20.73 -2.71 1.65
CA THR A 216 -19.27 -2.52 1.77
C THR A 216 -18.88 -1.04 1.70
N LYS A 217 -19.48 -0.27 0.79
CA LYS A 217 -19.27 1.18 0.71
C LYS A 217 -19.76 1.89 1.97
N LYS A 218 -20.95 1.52 2.47
CA LYS A 218 -21.48 2.06 3.74
C LYS A 218 -20.55 1.73 4.92
N LEU A 219 -20.06 0.50 5.01
CA LEU A 219 -19.08 0.11 6.03
C LEU A 219 -17.82 0.98 5.93
N GLY A 220 -17.26 1.14 4.71
CA GLY A 220 -16.08 1.98 4.50
C GLY A 220 -16.34 3.44 4.88
N LEU A 221 -17.51 3.99 4.57
CA LEU A 221 -17.89 5.34 5.01
C LEU A 221 -17.95 5.45 6.53
N THR A 222 -18.53 4.48 7.22
CA THR A 222 -18.55 4.43 8.69
C THR A 222 -17.15 4.42 9.28
N LEU A 223 -16.23 3.58 8.73
CA LEU A 223 -14.84 3.53 9.18
C LEU A 223 -14.10 4.86 8.95
N LEU A 224 -14.39 5.55 7.83
CA LEU A 224 -13.85 6.89 7.56
C LEU A 224 -14.35 7.93 8.56
N VAL A 225 -15.62 7.91 8.91
CA VAL A 225 -16.16 8.81 9.96
C VAL A 225 -15.45 8.57 11.29
N PHE A 226 -15.20 7.30 11.67
CA PHE A 226 -14.39 7.00 12.86
C PHE A 226 -12.97 7.54 12.73
N SER A 227 -12.32 7.37 11.57
CA SER A 227 -10.97 7.91 11.36
C SER A 227 -10.94 9.43 11.44
N LEU A 228 -12.00 10.13 11.01
CA LEU A 228 -12.13 11.57 11.15
C LEU A 228 -12.28 12.00 12.63
N VAL A 229 -13.06 11.28 13.41
CA VAL A 229 -13.17 11.54 14.87
C VAL A 229 -11.80 11.38 15.53
N LEU A 230 -11.05 10.32 15.21
CA LEU A 230 -9.71 10.09 15.74
C LEU A 230 -8.75 11.22 15.34
N GLU A 231 -8.83 11.77 14.11
CA GLU A 231 -8.03 12.92 13.69
C GLU A 231 -8.29 14.13 14.58
N TYR A 232 -9.55 14.43 14.86
CA TYR A 232 -9.91 15.58 15.69
C TYR A 232 -9.51 15.39 17.16
N LEU A 233 -9.50 14.16 17.67
CA LEU A 233 -9.04 13.83 19.02
C LEU A 233 -7.51 13.90 19.13
N PHE A 234 -6.78 13.54 18.07
CA PHE A 234 -5.32 13.45 18.08
C PHE A 234 -4.65 14.76 17.66
N SER A 235 -5.09 15.38 16.57
CA SER A 235 -4.46 16.55 15.99
C SER A 235 -5.09 17.84 16.53
N SER A 236 -4.28 18.75 17.08
CA SER A 236 -4.70 20.10 17.45
C SER A 236 -4.45 21.13 16.35
N SER A 237 -3.48 20.88 15.47
CA SER A 237 -3.02 21.82 14.43
C SER A 237 -3.95 21.86 13.21
N ALA A 238 -4.33 23.06 12.79
CA ALA A 238 -5.06 23.28 11.53
C ALA A 238 -4.23 22.87 10.31
N MET A 239 -2.89 23.00 10.38
CA MET A 239 -1.96 22.62 9.30
C MET A 239 -2.01 21.12 8.99
N LEU A 240 -2.32 20.27 9.98
CA LEU A 240 -2.46 18.83 9.79
C LEU A 240 -3.89 18.46 9.37
N LYS A 241 -4.89 19.13 9.95
CA LYS A 241 -6.31 18.83 9.70
C LYS A 241 -6.75 19.16 8.28
N THR A 242 -6.31 20.27 7.70
CA THR A 242 -6.75 20.68 6.35
C THR A 242 -6.32 19.69 5.27
N PRO A 243 -5.05 19.27 5.16
CA PRO A 243 -4.63 18.22 4.24
C PRO A 243 -5.35 16.89 4.47
N PHE A 244 -5.57 16.52 5.75
CA PHE A 244 -6.35 15.31 6.08
C PHE A 244 -7.79 15.40 5.57
N MET A 245 -8.48 16.53 5.73
CA MET A 245 -9.84 16.72 5.24
C MET A 245 -9.93 16.57 3.71
N ILE A 246 -8.97 17.14 2.97
CA ILE A 246 -8.92 16.99 1.52
C ILE A 246 -8.73 15.50 1.14
N PHE A 247 -7.77 14.83 1.78
CA PHE A 247 -7.54 13.39 1.60
C PHE A 247 -8.80 12.58 1.93
N PHE A 248 -9.47 12.87 3.04
CA PHE A 248 -10.69 12.21 3.49
C PHE A 248 -11.83 12.28 2.45
N PHE A 249 -12.12 13.48 1.92
CA PHE A 249 -13.14 13.63 0.89
C PHE A 249 -12.78 12.93 -0.41
N LEU A 250 -11.51 12.96 -0.81
CA LEU A 250 -11.04 12.22 -1.98
C LEU A 250 -11.20 10.71 -1.78
N LEU A 251 -10.86 10.19 -0.61
CA LEU A 251 -11.01 8.76 -0.33
C LEU A 251 -12.48 8.33 -0.34
N ILE A 252 -13.40 9.15 0.21
CA ILE A 252 -14.84 8.92 0.08
C ILE A 252 -15.24 8.89 -1.40
N MET A 253 -14.81 9.87 -2.19
CA MET A 253 -15.15 9.95 -3.61
C MET A 253 -14.70 8.69 -4.36
N PHE A 254 -13.47 8.23 -4.13
CA PHE A 254 -12.96 7.00 -4.75
C PHE A 254 -13.68 5.76 -4.24
N LEU A 255 -13.97 5.64 -2.95
CA LEU A 255 -14.73 4.53 -2.41
C LEU A 255 -16.14 4.43 -3.03
N MET A 256 -16.85 5.56 -3.09
CA MET A 256 -18.22 5.59 -3.62
C MET A 256 -18.29 5.29 -5.13
N ARG A 257 -17.26 5.68 -5.88
CA ARG A 257 -17.15 5.38 -7.32
C ARG A 257 -16.63 3.98 -7.63
N ALA A 258 -16.15 3.22 -6.64
CA ALA A 258 -15.66 1.86 -6.85
C ALA A 258 -16.76 0.95 -7.41
N LYS A 259 -16.43 0.17 -8.45
CA LYS A 259 -17.34 -0.74 -9.15
C LYS A 259 -16.64 -2.06 -9.42
N LYS A 260 -17.42 -3.14 -9.63
CA LYS A 260 -16.90 -4.43 -10.08
C LYS A 260 -16.15 -4.31 -11.42
N GLU A 261 -16.68 -3.47 -12.32
CA GLU A 261 -16.06 -3.15 -13.60
C GLU A 261 -15.47 -1.75 -13.55
N GLN A 262 -14.24 -1.64 -13.10
CA GLN A 262 -13.48 -0.40 -13.06
C GLN A 262 -12.24 -0.50 -13.95
N SER A 263 -11.67 0.66 -14.33
CA SER A 263 -10.47 0.70 -15.15
C SER A 263 -9.31 -0.02 -14.45
N LYS A 264 -8.38 -0.57 -15.23
CA LYS A 264 -7.21 -1.32 -14.76
C LYS A 264 -6.43 -0.58 -13.66
N TYR A 265 -6.32 0.74 -13.78
CA TYR A 265 -5.51 1.58 -12.90
C TYR A 265 -6.31 2.30 -11.81
N TYR A 266 -7.64 2.08 -11.74
CA TYR A 266 -8.48 2.76 -10.77
C TYR A 266 -8.00 2.53 -9.33
N SER A 267 -7.92 1.29 -8.90
CA SER A 267 -7.45 0.95 -7.56
C SER A 267 -5.93 1.01 -7.46
N SER A 268 -5.21 0.38 -8.40
CA SER A 268 -3.75 0.16 -8.33
C SER A 268 -2.90 1.40 -8.64
N PHE A 269 -3.50 2.50 -9.06
CA PHE A 269 -2.82 3.77 -9.22
C PHE A 269 -3.57 4.89 -8.48
N TRP A 270 -4.82 5.20 -8.87
CA TRP A 270 -5.52 6.36 -8.32
C TRP A 270 -5.82 6.23 -6.83
N VAL A 271 -6.34 5.09 -6.37
CA VAL A 271 -6.62 4.88 -4.93
C VAL A 271 -5.32 4.78 -4.14
N GLU A 272 -4.34 4.04 -4.63
CA GLU A 272 -3.01 3.94 -3.99
C GLU A 272 -2.21 5.25 -4.01
N SER A 273 -2.53 6.21 -4.89
CA SER A 273 -1.91 7.54 -4.90
C SER A 273 -2.38 8.44 -3.75
N LEU A 274 -3.50 8.13 -3.09
CA LEU A 274 -4.08 9.02 -2.09
C LEU A 274 -3.16 9.30 -0.89
N PRO A 275 -2.42 8.34 -0.32
CA PRO A 275 -1.42 8.62 0.71
C PRO A 275 -0.30 9.54 0.22
N ILE A 276 0.16 9.35 -1.03
CA ILE A 276 1.19 10.20 -1.65
C ILE A 276 0.67 11.63 -1.79
N PHE A 277 -0.56 11.76 -2.27
CA PHE A 277 -1.20 13.08 -2.41
C PHE A 277 -1.39 13.77 -1.06
N TRP A 278 -1.79 13.04 -0.02
CA TRP A 278 -1.90 13.59 1.33
C TRP A 278 -0.57 14.10 1.86
N TRP A 279 0.50 13.32 1.69
CA TRP A 279 1.85 13.76 2.06
C TRP A 279 2.29 15.01 1.30
N LEU A 280 2.07 15.08 -0.01
CA LEU A 280 2.37 16.26 -0.82
C LEU A 280 1.58 17.51 -0.37
N LEU A 281 0.33 17.34 0.02
CA LEU A 281 -0.47 18.43 0.62
C LEU A 281 0.16 18.91 1.92
N LEU A 282 0.57 18.01 2.81
CA LEU A 282 1.23 18.38 4.07
C LEU A 282 2.52 19.17 3.82
N LEU A 283 3.34 18.77 2.84
CA LEU A 283 4.52 19.51 2.44
C LEU A 283 4.17 20.91 1.90
N GLY A 284 3.10 21.02 1.12
CA GLY A 284 2.61 22.31 0.61
C GLY A 284 2.17 23.23 1.73
N PHE A 285 1.39 22.74 2.69
CA PHE A 285 0.90 23.52 3.83
C PHE A 285 1.97 23.86 4.88
N HIS A 286 3.06 23.10 4.94
CA HIS A 286 4.18 23.37 5.86
C HIS A 286 5.09 24.50 5.37
N ASN A 287 5.12 24.77 4.05
CA ASN A 287 5.94 25.80 3.43
C ASN A 287 5.24 27.18 3.34
N PHE A 288 4.01 27.27 3.78
CA PHE A 288 3.24 28.52 3.92
C PHE A 288 2.94 28.81 5.38
#